data_2bf65b97639d404946fe19ce131409b8
#
_entry.id   2bf65b97639d404946fe19ce131409b8
#
_cell.length_a   1.000
_cell.length_b   1.000
_cell.length_c   1.000
_cell.angle_alpha   90.00
_cell.angle_beta   90.00
_cell.angle_gamma   90.00
#
_symmetry.space_group_name_H-M   'P 1'
#
loop_
_entity.id
_entity.type
_entity.pdbx_description
1 polymer ?
#
loop_
_entity_poly.entity_id
_entity_poly.type
_entity_poly.pdbx_seq_one_letter_code
_entity_poly.pdbx_strand_id
1 'polypeptide(L)'
;MILNERETRRDTVLDAARQMMLSARTAPKGKGVDIIEIATIMDDKIKDLSAEMYRLSQETGLKFLMRDADNILNAEAVVLLGTAQKTQGLNCAYCGYVTCAAK
;
A
#
# COMPACT_ATOMS: atom_id res chain seq x y z
N MET A 1 19.72 -8.55 -30.70
CA MET A 1 19.13 -9.04 -29.41
C MET A 1 17.64 -8.84 -29.45
N ILE A 2 16.90 -9.86 -29.02
CA ILE A 2 15.44 -9.78 -28.89
C ILE A 2 15.10 -9.95 -27.44
N LEU A 3 14.34 -8.99 -26.90
CA LEU A 3 13.79 -9.09 -25.57
C LEU A 3 12.31 -9.47 -25.67
N ASN A 4 11.95 -10.60 -25.09
CA ASN A 4 10.56 -11.03 -25.04
C ASN A 4 9.92 -10.44 -23.75
N GLU A 5 8.93 -9.56 -23.92
CA GLU A 5 8.31 -8.85 -22.80
C GLU A 5 7.75 -9.82 -21.75
N ARG A 6 7.16 -10.93 -22.18
CA ARG A 6 6.59 -11.90 -21.23
C ARG A 6 7.64 -12.56 -20.34
N GLU A 7 8.88 -12.69 -20.83
CA GLU A 7 9.96 -13.27 -20.03
C GLU A 7 10.59 -12.26 -19.08
N THR A 8 10.54 -10.97 -19.42
CA THR A 8 11.17 -9.91 -18.64
C THR A 8 10.17 -9.15 -17.75
N ARG A 9 8.89 -9.41 -17.92
CA ARG A 9 7.82 -8.67 -17.26
C ARG A 9 7.97 -8.62 -15.74
N ARG A 10 8.24 -9.77 -15.14
CA ARG A 10 8.35 -9.87 -13.68
C ARG A 10 9.45 -8.95 -13.15
N ASP A 11 10.63 -8.98 -13.75
CA ASP A 11 11.76 -8.15 -13.31
C ASP A 11 11.46 -6.67 -13.54
N THR A 12 10.81 -6.32 -14.64
CA THR A 12 10.45 -4.94 -14.95
C THR A 12 9.41 -4.41 -13.95
N VAL A 13 8.42 -5.21 -13.59
CA VAL A 13 7.42 -4.84 -12.60
C VAL A 13 8.08 -4.65 -11.24
N LEU A 14 9.01 -5.52 -10.86
CA LEU A 14 9.74 -5.38 -9.61
C LEU A 14 10.57 -4.09 -9.57
N ASP A 15 11.22 -3.74 -10.68
CA ASP A 15 11.95 -2.47 -10.78
C ASP A 15 11.02 -1.27 -10.64
N ALA A 16 9.85 -1.32 -11.26
CA ALA A 16 8.83 -0.27 -11.10
C ALA A 16 8.38 -0.15 -9.65
N ALA A 17 8.15 -1.28 -8.98
CA ALA A 17 7.77 -1.28 -7.56
C ALA A 17 8.86 -0.66 -6.69
N ARG A 18 10.13 -0.94 -6.98
CA ARG A 18 11.26 -0.33 -6.26
C ARG A 18 11.27 1.19 -6.43
N GLN A 19 11.00 1.68 -7.63
CA GLN A 19 10.91 3.13 -7.87
C GLN A 19 9.74 3.76 -7.11
N MET A 20 8.61 3.06 -7.05
CA MET A 20 7.45 3.53 -6.28
C MET A 20 7.79 3.61 -4.79
N MET A 21 8.47 2.61 -4.24
CA MET A 21 8.87 2.61 -2.84
C MET A 21 9.85 3.75 -2.54
N LEU A 22 10.80 4.00 -3.45
CA LEU A 22 11.73 5.11 -3.30
C LEU A 22 10.98 6.44 -3.30
N SER A 23 10.05 6.62 -4.23
CA SER A 23 9.26 7.85 -4.31
C SER A 23 8.45 8.09 -3.05
N ALA A 24 7.87 7.03 -2.47
CA ALA A 24 7.14 7.13 -1.21
C ALA A 24 8.07 7.52 -0.06
N ARG A 25 9.27 6.93 -0.01
CA ARG A 25 10.23 7.23 1.06
C ARG A 25 10.71 8.67 1.01
N THR A 26 10.94 9.20 -0.20
CA THR A 26 11.49 10.55 -0.38
C THR A 26 10.42 11.63 -0.46
N ALA A 27 9.13 11.28 -0.47
CA ALA A 27 8.05 12.25 -0.48
C ALA A 27 8.07 13.09 0.80
N PRO A 28 7.66 14.37 0.73
CA PRO A 28 7.58 15.21 1.93
C PRO A 28 6.67 14.62 2.99
N LYS A 29 7.07 14.72 4.25
CA LYS A 29 6.31 14.24 5.40
C LYS A 29 5.97 15.39 6.33
N GLY A 30 4.86 15.27 7.05
CA GLY A 30 4.48 16.26 8.05
C GLY A 30 5.60 16.44 9.08
N LYS A 31 6.01 17.67 9.31
CA LYS A 31 7.11 18.03 10.22
C LYS A 31 8.44 17.36 9.88
N GLY A 32 8.58 16.80 8.67
CA GLY A 32 9.79 16.09 8.28
C GLY A 32 9.99 14.76 8.99
N VAL A 33 8.96 14.23 9.65
CA VAL A 33 9.06 12.98 10.41
C VAL A 33 8.55 11.84 9.54
N ASP A 34 9.43 10.89 9.24
CA ASP A 34 9.10 9.72 8.43
C ASP A 34 8.56 8.61 9.32
N ILE A 35 7.25 8.35 9.21
CA ILE A 35 6.56 7.31 9.97
C ILE A 35 5.94 6.25 9.06
N ILE A 36 6.30 6.24 7.79
CA ILE A 36 5.70 5.29 6.85
C ILE A 36 6.48 3.98 6.79
N GLU A 37 5.72 2.91 6.60
CA GLU A 37 6.25 1.59 6.29
C GLU A 37 5.84 1.24 4.88
N ILE A 38 6.75 0.69 4.11
CA ILE A 38 6.57 0.44 2.69
C ILE A 38 6.99 -1.00 2.38
N ALA A 39 6.14 -1.72 1.66
CA ALA A 39 6.45 -3.08 1.26
C ALA A 39 5.88 -3.38 -0.12
N THR A 40 6.56 -4.26 -0.85
CA THR A 40 6.04 -4.82 -2.09
C THR A 40 5.77 -6.29 -1.87
N ILE A 41 4.59 -6.73 -2.28
CA ILE A 41 4.15 -8.12 -2.18
C ILE A 41 4.03 -8.71 -3.57
N MET A 42 4.54 -9.92 -3.75
CA MET A 42 4.49 -10.65 -5.02
C MET A 42 4.12 -12.11 -4.76
N ASP A 43 3.73 -12.80 -5.83
CA ASP A 43 3.49 -14.25 -5.84
C ASP A 43 2.41 -14.68 -4.82
N ASP A 44 2.69 -15.70 -4.02
CA ASP A 44 1.71 -16.26 -3.09
C ASP A 44 1.27 -15.30 -2.00
N LYS A 45 2.09 -14.29 -1.69
CA LYS A 45 1.72 -13.29 -0.69
C LYS A 45 0.57 -12.41 -1.15
N ILE A 46 0.37 -12.25 -2.46
CA ILE A 46 -0.80 -11.54 -2.98
C ILE A 46 -2.07 -12.31 -2.65
N LYS A 47 -2.03 -13.64 -2.72
CA LYS A 47 -3.16 -14.48 -2.32
C LYS A 47 -3.49 -14.34 -0.85
N ASP A 48 -2.46 -14.26 0.00
CA ASP A 48 -2.65 -14.05 1.43
C ASP A 48 -3.30 -12.69 1.70
N LEU A 49 -2.86 -11.66 1.00
CA LEU A 49 -3.45 -10.32 1.12
C LEU A 49 -4.91 -10.32 0.65
N SER A 50 -5.20 -10.97 -0.47
CA SER A 50 -6.56 -11.07 -0.98
C SER A 50 -7.49 -11.76 0.04
N ALA A 51 -7.03 -12.84 0.64
CA ALA A 51 -7.79 -13.57 1.67
C ALA A 51 -8.07 -12.68 2.88
N GLU A 52 -7.09 -11.89 3.31
CA GLU A 52 -7.25 -10.96 4.42
C GLU A 52 -8.24 -9.85 4.08
N MET A 53 -8.22 -9.35 2.86
CA MET A 53 -9.17 -8.35 2.40
C MET A 53 -10.60 -8.89 2.38
N TYR A 54 -10.79 -10.15 1.96
CA TYR A 54 -12.09 -10.81 2.05
C TYR A 54 -12.56 -10.92 3.49
N ARG A 55 -11.68 -11.32 4.38
CA ARG A 55 -12.00 -11.42 5.82
C ARG A 55 -12.45 -10.07 6.37
N LEU A 56 -11.72 -9.01 6.06
CA LEU A 56 -12.06 -7.66 6.48
C LEU A 56 -13.39 -7.19 5.87
N SER A 57 -13.67 -7.56 4.62
CA SER A 57 -14.95 -7.24 3.99
C SER A 57 -16.12 -7.86 4.74
N GLN A 58 -15.99 -9.12 5.17
CA GLN A 58 -17.02 -9.79 5.96
C GLN A 58 -17.20 -9.15 7.33
N GLU A 59 -16.11 -8.77 7.95
CA GLU A 59 -16.11 -8.20 9.30
C GLU A 59 -16.64 -6.77 9.33
N THR A 60 -16.29 -5.96 8.33
CA THR A 60 -16.63 -4.52 8.30
C THR A 60 -17.85 -4.20 7.44
N GLY A 61 -18.26 -5.10 6.56
CA GLY A 61 -19.35 -4.86 5.62
C GLY A 61 -18.98 -3.98 4.44
N LEU A 62 -17.70 -3.68 4.26
CA LEU A 62 -17.21 -2.82 3.16
C LEU A 62 -17.04 -3.66 1.89
N LYS A 63 -18.02 -3.55 0.98
CA LYS A 63 -18.05 -4.36 -0.23
C LYS A 63 -16.92 -4.08 -1.21
N PHE A 64 -16.36 -2.87 -1.20
CA PHE A 64 -15.26 -2.53 -2.10
C PHE A 64 -14.00 -3.37 -1.83
N LEU A 65 -13.81 -3.81 -0.59
CA LEU A 65 -12.68 -4.68 -0.25
C LEU A 65 -12.77 -6.02 -0.96
N MET A 66 -13.98 -6.55 -1.14
CA MET A 66 -14.20 -7.80 -1.86
C MET A 66 -13.81 -7.66 -3.33
N ARG A 67 -14.24 -6.55 -3.97
CA ARG A 67 -13.89 -6.25 -5.35
C ARG A 67 -12.39 -6.11 -5.53
N ASP A 68 -11.75 -5.37 -4.63
CA ASP A 68 -10.32 -5.12 -4.70
C ASP A 68 -9.52 -6.40 -4.41
N ALA A 69 -10.02 -7.26 -3.52
CA ALA A 69 -9.41 -8.54 -3.25
C ALA A 69 -9.36 -9.42 -4.52
N ASP A 70 -10.44 -9.42 -5.30
CA ASP A 70 -10.47 -10.13 -6.58
C ASP A 70 -9.49 -9.51 -7.59
N ASN A 71 -9.45 -8.19 -7.65
CA ASN A 71 -8.63 -7.48 -8.62
C ASN A 71 -7.13 -7.71 -8.42
N ILE A 72 -6.66 -7.73 -7.17
CA ILE A 72 -5.22 -7.90 -6.91
C ILE A 72 -4.70 -9.29 -7.28
N LEU A 73 -5.58 -10.29 -7.38
CA LEU A 73 -5.18 -11.64 -7.78
C LEU A 73 -4.61 -11.68 -9.21
N ASN A 74 -4.91 -10.66 -10.03
CA ASN A 74 -4.39 -10.54 -11.39
C ASN A 74 -3.15 -9.64 -11.47
N ALA A 75 -2.69 -9.11 -10.34
CA ALA A 75 -1.53 -8.23 -10.31
C ALA A 75 -0.24 -9.02 -10.18
N GLU A 76 0.83 -8.52 -10.84
CA GLU A 76 2.18 -9.06 -10.65
C GLU A 76 2.78 -8.64 -9.32
N ALA A 77 2.42 -7.44 -8.84
CA ALA A 77 2.94 -6.90 -7.59
C ALA A 77 1.92 -5.95 -6.98
N VAL A 78 1.96 -5.82 -5.67
CA VAL A 78 1.17 -4.86 -4.92
C VAL A 78 2.11 -4.10 -4.00
N VAL A 79 2.09 -2.78 -4.08
CA VAL A 79 2.88 -1.92 -3.18
C VAL A 79 1.96 -1.49 -2.04
N LEU A 80 2.38 -1.77 -0.82
CA LEU A 80 1.64 -1.40 0.38
C LEU A 80 2.33 -0.23 1.08
N LEU A 81 1.55 0.76 1.44
CA LEU A 81 2.01 1.92 2.20
C LEU A 81 1.19 2.00 3.49
N GLY A 82 1.87 2.05 4.60
CA GLY A 82 1.22 2.17 5.90
C GLY A 82 1.93 3.20 6.75
N THR A 83 1.34 3.55 7.87
CA THR A 83 1.94 4.48 8.81
C THR A 83 2.07 3.84 10.18
N ALA A 84 3.11 4.24 10.92
CA ALA A 84 3.18 3.91 12.34
C ALA A 84 2.03 4.62 13.06
N GLN A 85 1.54 3.99 14.14
CA GLN A 85 0.44 4.56 14.93
C GLN A 85 0.96 5.68 15.84
N LYS A 86 1.37 6.80 15.22
CA LYS A 86 1.90 7.97 15.91
C LYS A 86 1.23 9.22 15.35
N THR A 87 0.86 10.14 16.24
CA THR A 87 0.37 11.43 15.79
C THR A 87 1.55 12.35 15.49
N GLN A 88 1.36 13.25 14.53
CA GLN A 88 2.36 14.25 14.19
C GLN A 88 2.20 15.52 15.01
N GLY A 89 1.13 15.64 15.79
CA GLY A 89 0.84 16.81 16.59
C GLY A 89 0.57 18.06 15.75
N LEU A 90 0.13 17.90 14.51
CA LEU A 90 -0.16 19.01 13.60
C LEU A 90 -1.38 19.80 14.04
N ASN A 91 -2.36 19.12 14.63
CA ASN A 91 -3.57 19.75 15.19
C ASN A 91 -4.27 20.70 14.22
N CYS A 92 -4.26 20.35 12.93
CA CYS A 92 -4.81 21.21 11.88
C CYS A 92 -6.36 21.18 11.80
N ALA A 93 -6.99 20.26 12.52
CA ALA A 93 -8.44 20.07 12.57
C ALA A 93 -9.05 19.66 11.22
N TYR A 94 -8.23 19.37 10.21
CA TYR A 94 -8.71 19.00 8.87
C TYR A 94 -9.53 17.71 8.89
N CYS A 95 -9.21 16.78 9.79
CA CYS A 95 -9.93 15.52 9.96
C CYS A 95 -11.19 15.65 10.83
N GLY A 96 -11.52 16.88 11.29
CA GLY A 96 -12.69 17.13 12.15
C GLY A 96 -12.42 17.00 13.65
N TYR A 97 -11.19 16.69 14.06
CA TYR A 97 -10.79 16.61 15.45
C TYR A 97 -9.91 17.80 15.82
N VAL A 98 -9.99 18.25 17.08
CA VAL A 98 -9.23 19.42 17.55
C VAL A 98 -7.73 19.12 17.57
N THR A 99 -7.34 17.92 17.97
CA THR A 99 -5.95 17.49 18.00
C THR A 99 -5.79 16.17 17.27
N CYS A 100 -4.56 15.90 16.83
CA CYS A 100 -4.25 14.63 16.18
C CYS A 100 -4.46 13.45 17.13
N ALA A 101 -4.16 13.63 18.41
CA ALA A 101 -4.32 12.58 19.40
C ALA A 101 -5.79 12.24 19.67
N ALA A 102 -6.72 13.17 19.42
CA ALA A 102 -8.15 12.96 19.61
C ALA A 102 -8.77 12.09 18.52
N LYS A 103 -8.13 11.98 17.35
CA LYS A 103 -8.59 11.14 16.28
C LYS A 103 -8.27 9.67 16.59
#